data_f57f876ad3afb22cc43919314a8bb204
#
_entry.id   f57f876ad3afb22cc43919314a8bb204
#
_cell.length_a   1.000
_cell.length_b   1.000
_cell.length_c   1.000
_cell.angle_alpha   90.00
_cell.angle_beta   90.00
_cell.angle_gamma   90.00
#
_symmetry.space_group_name_H-M   'P 1'
#
loop_
_entity.id
_entity.type
_entity.pdbx_description
1 polymer ?
#
loop_
_entity_poly.entity_id
_entity_poly.type
_entity_poly.pdbx_seq_one_letter_code
_entity_poly.pdbx_strand_id
1 'polypeptide(L)'
;MKYITIKDYPETRFKQTVGVTKATFNAMVETLKEAYRKRHSKHNGRHRKLCVEDMLLAALEYLYEYRTYECIGASYGLSKPNIYKTIKWVEDELIASGLFSLPGKRVLTDETNIEVIIVDTTETPINRPKKGQKHYYSGKKNDTH
;
A
#
# COMPACT_ATOMS: atom_id res chain seq x y z
N MET A 1 -11.15 5.53 8.84
CA MET A 1 -12.09 6.62 8.41
C MET A 1 -13.01 6.05 7.33
N LYS A 2 -14.33 6.35 7.32
CA LYS A 2 -15.27 5.77 6.35
C LYS A 2 -15.34 6.61 5.08
N TYR A 3 -15.51 5.95 3.92
CA TYR A 3 -15.60 6.60 2.61
C TYR A 3 -16.67 7.69 2.54
N ILE A 4 -17.83 7.48 3.17
CA ILE A 4 -18.93 8.45 3.20
C ILE A 4 -18.51 9.83 3.74
N THR A 5 -17.50 9.87 4.60
CA THR A 5 -17.03 11.12 5.22
C THR A 5 -16.07 11.89 4.29
N ILE A 6 -15.35 11.20 3.42
CA ILE A 6 -14.27 11.79 2.61
C ILE A 6 -14.59 11.93 1.12
N LYS A 7 -15.67 11.32 0.65
CA LYS A 7 -16.06 11.32 -0.78
C LYS A 7 -16.16 12.74 -1.36
N ASP A 8 -16.64 13.69 -0.58
CA ASP A 8 -16.89 15.08 -0.98
C ASP A 8 -15.68 16.01 -0.73
N TYR A 9 -14.53 15.47 -0.25
CA TYR A 9 -13.33 16.29 -0.05
C TYR A 9 -12.80 16.83 -1.38
N PRO A 10 -12.22 18.05 -1.41
CA PRO A 10 -11.44 18.52 -2.56
C PRO A 10 -10.28 17.57 -2.86
N GLU A 11 -9.82 17.54 -4.13
CA GLU A 11 -8.75 16.64 -4.60
C GLU A 11 -7.49 16.69 -3.73
N THR A 12 -7.04 17.91 -3.39
CA THR A 12 -5.86 18.13 -2.55
C THR A 12 -6.00 17.51 -1.17
N ARG A 13 -7.14 17.77 -0.51
CA ARG A 13 -7.44 17.22 0.82
C ARG A 13 -7.61 15.71 0.78
N PHE A 14 -8.28 15.18 -0.26
CA PHE A 14 -8.45 13.75 -0.44
C PHE A 14 -7.09 13.05 -0.56
N LYS A 15 -6.21 13.55 -1.44
CA LYS A 15 -4.86 13.02 -1.63
C LYS A 15 -4.02 13.07 -0.35
N GLN A 16 -4.08 14.16 0.40
CA GLN A 16 -3.38 14.28 1.70
C GLN A 16 -3.89 13.27 2.74
N THR A 17 -5.19 12.98 2.72
CA THR A 17 -5.81 12.06 3.69
C THR A 17 -5.63 10.59 3.31
N VAL A 18 -5.72 10.27 2.02
CA VAL A 18 -5.78 8.87 1.54
C VAL A 18 -4.46 8.40 0.95
N GLY A 19 -3.56 9.33 0.59
CA GLY A 19 -2.27 9.04 -0.03
C GLY A 19 -2.30 8.91 -1.55
N VAL A 20 -3.49 8.81 -2.16
CA VAL A 20 -3.67 8.65 -3.61
C VAL A 20 -4.67 9.67 -4.16
N THR A 21 -4.61 9.96 -5.48
CA THR A 21 -5.59 10.83 -6.14
C THR A 21 -6.98 10.17 -6.20
N LYS A 22 -8.05 10.95 -6.32
CA LYS A 22 -9.40 10.40 -6.50
C LYS A 22 -9.50 9.53 -7.76
N ALA A 23 -8.84 9.91 -8.86
CA ALA A 23 -8.82 9.13 -10.09
C ALA A 23 -8.21 7.74 -9.84
N THR A 24 -7.05 7.67 -9.18
CA THR A 24 -6.39 6.41 -8.82
C THR A 24 -7.26 5.59 -7.87
N PHE A 25 -7.84 6.22 -6.85
CA PHE A 25 -8.75 5.57 -5.90
C PHE A 25 -9.95 4.93 -6.61
N ASN A 26 -10.60 5.66 -7.51
CA ASN A 26 -11.75 5.15 -8.25
C ASN A 26 -11.36 3.98 -9.17
N ALA A 27 -10.21 4.04 -9.84
CA ALA A 27 -9.70 2.93 -10.65
C ALA A 27 -9.46 1.66 -9.79
N MET A 28 -8.88 1.82 -8.59
CA MET A 28 -8.72 0.71 -7.64
C MET A 28 -10.07 0.15 -7.20
N VAL A 29 -11.04 1.02 -6.88
CA VAL A 29 -12.39 0.61 -6.48
C VAL A 29 -13.08 -0.21 -7.57
N GLU A 30 -13.03 0.22 -8.83
CA GLU A 30 -13.66 -0.52 -9.94
C GLU A 30 -13.01 -1.90 -10.13
N THR A 31 -11.68 -1.98 -10.07
CA THR A 31 -10.95 -3.26 -10.11
C THR A 31 -11.40 -4.20 -9.00
N LEU A 32 -11.49 -3.70 -7.76
CA LEU A 32 -11.94 -4.48 -6.62
C LEU A 32 -13.42 -4.87 -6.70
N LYS A 33 -14.29 -4.02 -7.24
CA LYS A 33 -15.71 -4.34 -7.47
C LYS A 33 -15.88 -5.47 -8.47
N GLU A 34 -15.08 -5.49 -9.53
CA GLU A 34 -15.08 -6.60 -10.49
C GLU A 34 -14.63 -7.91 -9.84
N ALA A 35 -13.52 -7.88 -9.08
CA ALA A 35 -13.02 -9.04 -8.35
C ALA A 35 -14.06 -9.54 -7.33
N TYR A 36 -14.71 -8.63 -6.61
CA TYR A 36 -15.75 -8.95 -5.64
C TYR A 36 -16.96 -9.62 -6.32
N ARG A 37 -17.43 -9.10 -7.46
CA ARG A 37 -18.52 -9.69 -8.26
C ARG A 37 -18.16 -11.10 -8.74
N LYS A 38 -16.96 -11.30 -9.31
CA LYS A 38 -16.47 -12.61 -9.78
C LYS A 38 -16.44 -13.64 -8.64
N ARG A 39 -16.03 -13.23 -7.45
CA ARG A 39 -15.99 -14.11 -6.28
C ARG A 39 -17.39 -14.49 -5.80
N HIS A 40 -18.33 -13.56 -5.76
CA HIS A 40 -19.70 -13.78 -5.25
C HIS A 40 -20.59 -14.49 -6.26
N SER A 41 -20.33 -14.41 -7.57
CA SER A 41 -21.06 -15.20 -8.56
C SER A 41 -20.83 -16.71 -8.42
N LYS A 42 -19.69 -17.12 -7.81
CA LYS A 42 -19.35 -18.53 -7.63
C LYS A 42 -19.80 -19.10 -6.27
N HIS A 43 -20.05 -18.25 -5.29
CA HIS A 43 -20.38 -18.69 -3.93
C HIS A 43 -21.40 -17.75 -3.28
N ASN A 44 -22.58 -18.27 -2.92
CA ASN A 44 -23.61 -17.59 -2.11
C ASN A 44 -23.18 -17.49 -0.64
N GLY A 45 -22.06 -16.77 -0.38
CA GLY A 45 -21.56 -16.54 0.97
C GLY A 45 -22.15 -15.28 1.60
N ARG A 46 -22.00 -15.15 2.93
CA ARG A 46 -22.40 -13.95 3.66
C ARG A 46 -21.65 -12.74 3.11
N HIS A 47 -22.37 -11.65 2.81
CA HIS A 47 -21.78 -10.37 2.42
C HIS A 47 -20.84 -9.83 3.48
N ARG A 48 -19.76 -9.17 3.04
CA ARG A 48 -18.82 -8.51 3.95
C ARG A 48 -19.51 -7.32 4.63
N LYS A 49 -19.10 -7.00 5.85
CA LYS A 49 -19.62 -5.86 6.61
C LYS A 49 -19.22 -4.51 6.01
N LEU A 50 -18.08 -4.45 5.32
CA LEU A 50 -17.56 -3.24 4.69
C LEU A 50 -17.91 -3.22 3.20
N CYS A 51 -18.23 -2.03 2.69
CA CYS A 51 -18.26 -1.79 1.24
C CYS A 51 -16.83 -1.82 0.66
N VAL A 52 -16.73 -1.94 -0.66
CA VAL A 52 -15.43 -2.06 -1.35
C VAL A 52 -14.57 -0.82 -1.11
N GLU A 53 -15.18 0.35 -1.11
CA GLU A 53 -14.52 1.63 -0.84
C GLU A 53 -13.90 1.66 0.56
N ASP A 54 -14.63 1.21 1.59
CA ASP A 54 -14.12 1.14 2.96
C ASP A 54 -13.03 0.06 3.12
N MET A 55 -13.12 -1.05 2.38
CA MET A 55 -12.07 -2.07 2.36
C MET A 55 -10.77 -1.50 1.77
N LEU A 56 -10.86 -0.75 0.68
CA LEU A 56 -9.70 -0.08 0.08
C LEU A 56 -9.12 0.97 1.02
N LEU A 57 -9.96 1.80 1.66
CA LEU A 57 -9.48 2.79 2.63
C LEU A 57 -8.75 2.14 3.80
N ALA A 58 -9.25 1.03 4.33
CA ALA A 58 -8.57 0.32 5.40
C ALA A 58 -7.18 -0.19 4.96
N ALA A 59 -7.03 -0.63 3.71
CA ALA A 59 -5.74 -1.03 3.17
C ALA A 59 -4.79 0.17 2.98
N LEU A 60 -5.30 1.30 2.48
CA LEU A 60 -4.51 2.52 2.32
C LEU A 60 -4.11 3.13 3.67
N GLU A 61 -4.97 3.12 4.70
CA GLU A 61 -4.60 3.52 6.07
C GLU A 61 -3.45 2.64 6.61
N TYR A 62 -3.46 1.35 6.32
CA TYR A 62 -2.37 0.45 6.72
C TYR A 62 -1.06 0.79 6.02
N LEU A 63 -1.10 1.01 4.70
CA LEU A 63 0.09 1.24 3.88
C LEU A 63 0.66 2.66 4.01
N TYR A 64 -0.20 3.67 4.09
CA TYR A 64 0.20 5.08 4.08
C TYR A 64 0.42 5.65 5.48
N GLU A 65 -0.48 5.34 6.43
CA GLU A 65 -0.40 5.85 7.81
C GLU A 65 0.34 4.90 8.77
N TYR A 66 0.70 3.68 8.32
CA TYR A 66 1.34 2.65 9.13
C TYR A 66 0.57 2.28 10.40
N ARG A 67 -0.77 2.39 10.38
CA ARG A 67 -1.64 2.05 11.51
C ARG A 67 -1.67 0.54 11.73
N THR A 68 -1.76 0.13 12.98
CA THR A 68 -1.88 -1.30 13.32
C THR A 68 -3.25 -1.85 12.93
N TYR A 69 -3.32 -3.15 12.65
CA TYR A 69 -4.59 -3.84 12.37
C TYR A 69 -5.61 -3.68 13.50
N GLU A 70 -5.16 -3.57 14.75
CA GLU A 70 -6.01 -3.33 15.91
C GLU A 70 -6.71 -1.97 15.82
N CYS A 71 -5.92 -0.90 15.57
CA CYS A 71 -6.45 0.46 15.45
C CYS A 71 -7.40 0.60 14.25
N ILE A 72 -7.04 0.00 13.10
CA ILE A 72 -7.90 0.02 11.91
C ILE A 72 -9.17 -0.78 12.19
N GLY A 73 -9.06 -1.97 12.78
CA GLY A 73 -10.19 -2.81 13.16
C GLY A 73 -11.19 -2.06 14.05
N ALA A 74 -10.72 -1.37 15.07
CA ALA A 74 -11.55 -0.55 15.94
C ALA A 74 -12.29 0.56 15.16
N SER A 75 -11.61 1.24 14.22
CA SER A 75 -12.21 2.31 13.41
C SER A 75 -13.33 1.82 12.48
N TYR A 76 -13.23 0.57 12.00
CA TYR A 76 -14.21 -0.03 11.07
C TYR A 76 -15.18 -1.01 11.74
N GLY A 77 -15.07 -1.24 13.05
CA GLY A 77 -15.92 -2.19 13.79
C GLY A 77 -15.66 -3.66 13.41
N LEU A 78 -14.41 -4.00 13.09
CA LEU A 78 -13.95 -5.33 12.75
C LEU A 78 -12.90 -5.83 13.75
N SER A 79 -12.87 -7.15 13.98
CA SER A 79 -11.79 -7.77 14.73
C SER A 79 -10.48 -7.77 13.93
N LYS A 80 -9.33 -7.77 14.62
CA LYS A 80 -7.99 -7.84 14.03
C LYS A 80 -7.84 -8.91 12.94
N PRO A 81 -8.27 -10.19 13.12
CA PRO A 81 -8.18 -11.19 12.07
C PRO A 81 -9.01 -10.86 10.82
N ASN A 82 -10.17 -10.20 11.02
CA ASN A 82 -11.04 -9.85 9.89
C ASN A 82 -10.48 -8.67 9.09
N ILE A 83 -9.91 -7.67 9.77
CA ILE A 83 -9.26 -6.55 9.08
C ILE A 83 -8.02 -7.01 8.33
N TYR A 84 -7.18 -7.87 8.92
CA TYR A 84 -6.04 -8.49 8.24
C TYR A 84 -6.47 -9.21 6.95
N LYS A 85 -7.50 -10.08 7.02
CA LYS A 85 -8.02 -10.78 5.84
C LYS A 85 -8.59 -9.83 4.78
N THR A 86 -9.16 -8.70 5.21
CA THR A 86 -9.70 -7.69 4.30
C THR A 86 -8.58 -6.96 3.58
N ILE A 87 -7.57 -6.47 4.31
CA ILE A 87 -6.41 -5.78 3.73
C ILE A 87 -5.66 -6.72 2.79
N LYS A 88 -5.37 -7.93 3.24
CA LYS A 88 -4.69 -8.95 2.42
C LYS A 88 -5.43 -9.25 1.12
N TRP A 89 -6.76 -9.36 1.17
CA TRP A 89 -7.57 -9.55 -0.03
C TRP A 89 -7.46 -8.35 -1.00
N VAL A 90 -7.51 -7.12 -0.48
CA VAL A 90 -7.36 -5.91 -1.31
C VAL A 90 -5.99 -5.88 -1.99
N GLU A 91 -4.91 -6.14 -1.24
CA GLU A 91 -3.55 -6.20 -1.78
C GLU A 91 -3.43 -7.26 -2.89
N ASP A 92 -3.88 -8.49 -2.63
CA ASP A 92 -3.78 -9.60 -3.57
C ASP A 92 -4.54 -9.31 -4.88
N GLU A 93 -5.76 -8.74 -4.80
CA GLU A 93 -6.56 -8.43 -6.00
C GLU A 93 -5.96 -7.25 -6.80
N LEU A 94 -5.44 -6.22 -6.13
CA LEU A 94 -4.80 -5.09 -6.82
C LEU A 94 -3.49 -5.53 -7.51
N ILE A 95 -2.69 -6.37 -6.87
CA ILE A 95 -1.47 -6.94 -7.48
C ILE A 95 -1.84 -7.84 -8.67
N ALA A 96 -2.82 -8.71 -8.50
CA ALA A 96 -3.26 -9.62 -9.56
C ALA A 96 -3.81 -8.90 -10.80
N SER A 97 -4.34 -7.68 -10.63
CA SER A 97 -4.82 -6.86 -11.76
C SER A 97 -3.71 -6.39 -12.69
N GLY A 98 -2.47 -6.32 -12.22
CA GLY A 98 -1.31 -5.79 -12.96
C GLY A 98 -1.32 -4.27 -13.21
N LEU A 99 -2.41 -3.57 -12.85
CA LEU A 99 -2.56 -2.13 -13.08
C LEU A 99 -1.80 -1.27 -12.08
N PHE A 100 -1.47 -1.82 -10.91
CA PHE A 100 -0.86 -1.12 -9.78
C PHE A 100 0.51 -1.71 -9.40
N SER A 101 1.21 -2.32 -10.36
CA SER A 101 2.57 -2.81 -10.16
C SER A 101 3.58 -1.67 -10.24
N LEU A 102 4.62 -1.75 -9.43
CA LEU A 102 5.76 -0.85 -9.58
C LEU A 102 6.43 -1.10 -10.94
N PRO A 103 6.83 -0.05 -11.67
CA PRO A 103 7.58 -0.22 -12.90
C PRO A 103 8.88 -0.97 -12.59
N GLY A 104 9.13 -2.05 -13.32
CA GLY A 104 10.37 -2.82 -13.18
C GLY A 104 11.60 -2.05 -13.67
N LYS A 105 12.79 -2.59 -13.43
CA LYS A 105 14.08 -2.00 -13.86
C LYS A 105 14.15 -1.63 -15.34
N ARG A 106 13.33 -2.25 -16.20
CA ARG A 106 13.25 -1.96 -17.64
C ARG A 106 12.82 -0.53 -17.93
N VAL A 107 11.99 0.08 -17.08
CA VAL A 107 11.56 1.49 -17.22
C VAL A 107 12.75 2.45 -17.07
N LEU A 108 13.80 2.04 -16.34
CA LEU A 108 15.02 2.83 -16.18
C LEU A 108 15.97 2.72 -17.39
N THR A 109 15.76 1.73 -18.26
CA THR A 109 16.60 1.47 -19.45
C THR A 109 15.91 1.88 -20.76
N ASP A 110 14.58 1.98 -20.78
CA ASP A 110 13.85 2.53 -21.92
C ASP A 110 14.02 4.05 -21.94
N GLU A 111 14.14 4.64 -23.15
CA GLU A 111 14.36 6.07 -23.42
C GLU A 111 13.23 7.00 -22.93
N THR A 112 12.63 6.69 -21.79
CA THR A 112 11.72 7.59 -21.10
C THR A 112 12.54 8.69 -20.44
N ASN A 113 12.21 9.95 -20.74
CA ASN A 113 12.79 11.15 -20.11
C ASN A 113 12.57 11.13 -18.59
N ILE A 114 13.36 10.36 -17.86
CA ILE A 114 13.39 10.37 -16.40
C ILE A 114 14.34 11.49 -16.00
N GLU A 115 13.80 12.64 -15.62
CA GLU A 115 14.60 13.80 -15.22
C GLU A 115 15.23 13.65 -13.84
N VAL A 116 14.57 12.93 -12.93
CA VAL A 116 15.03 12.77 -11.53
C VAL A 116 14.69 11.38 -11.00
N ILE A 117 15.69 10.69 -10.45
CA ILE A 117 15.51 9.47 -9.66
C ILE A 117 15.90 9.76 -8.22
N ILE A 118 14.98 9.60 -7.29
CA ILE A 118 15.25 9.68 -5.86
C ILE A 118 15.47 8.27 -5.33
N VAL A 119 16.68 8.00 -4.83
CA VAL A 119 17.03 6.72 -4.20
C VAL A 119 17.19 6.95 -2.70
N ASP A 120 16.33 6.31 -1.91
CA ASP A 120 16.48 6.27 -0.46
C ASP A 120 17.25 5.00 -0.07
N THR A 121 18.36 5.18 0.64
CA THR A 121 19.23 4.09 1.08
C THR A 121 19.27 4.07 2.61
N THR A 122 18.92 2.94 3.19
CA THR A 122 18.99 2.72 4.64
C THR A 122 20.22 1.85 4.97
N GLU A 123 21.05 2.31 5.90
CA GLU A 123 22.14 1.52 6.44
C GLU A 123 21.69 0.78 7.71
N THR A 124 21.81 -0.54 7.70
CA THR A 124 21.55 -1.36 8.89
C THR A 124 22.88 -1.71 9.55
N PRO A 125 23.11 -1.32 10.82
CA PRO A 125 24.32 -1.71 11.52
C PRO A 125 24.37 -3.23 11.70
N ILE A 126 25.48 -3.83 11.30
CA ILE A 126 25.75 -5.26 11.51
C ILE A 126 26.88 -5.44 12.50
N ASN A 127 26.89 -6.56 13.21
CA ASN A 127 28.02 -6.92 14.05
C ASN A 127 29.27 -7.07 13.18
N ARG A 128 30.38 -6.45 13.61
CA ARG A 128 31.63 -6.42 12.86
C ARG A 128 32.12 -7.84 12.57
N PRO A 129 32.16 -8.29 11.30
CA PRO A 129 32.61 -9.65 10.98
C PRO A 129 34.10 -9.80 11.24
N LYS A 130 34.53 -10.99 11.71
CA LYS A 130 35.94 -11.27 11.99
C LYS A 130 36.83 -11.30 10.73
N LYS A 131 36.24 -11.58 9.56
CA LYS A 131 36.95 -11.65 8.27
C LYS A 131 36.17 -10.84 7.21
N GLY A 132 36.87 -10.27 6.23
CA GLY A 132 36.24 -9.59 5.08
C GLY A 132 35.63 -8.22 5.40
N GLN A 133 36.12 -7.51 6.42
CA GLN A 133 35.55 -6.22 6.87
C GLN A 133 35.39 -5.17 5.77
N LYS A 134 36.29 -5.14 4.78
CA LYS A 134 36.23 -4.21 3.65
C LYS A 134 34.93 -4.32 2.82
N HIS A 135 34.34 -5.50 2.75
CA HIS A 135 33.09 -5.73 1.99
C HIS A 135 31.85 -5.07 2.62
N TYR A 136 31.92 -4.80 3.92
CA TYR A 136 30.80 -4.26 4.70
C TYR A 136 31.00 -2.79 5.08
N TYR A 137 32.04 -2.16 4.56
CA TYR A 137 32.33 -0.75 4.83
C TYR A 137 31.68 0.14 3.78
N SER A 138 30.70 0.95 4.19
CA SER A 138 29.99 1.86 3.29
C SER A 138 30.72 3.17 2.99
N GLY A 139 31.72 3.53 3.80
CA GLY A 139 32.44 4.79 3.69
C GLY A 139 31.67 6.06 4.08
N LYS A 140 30.39 5.94 4.46
CA LYS A 140 29.52 7.07 4.76
C LYS A 140 29.65 7.63 6.18
N LYS A 141 30.14 6.85 7.12
CA LYS A 141 30.40 7.28 8.49
C LYS A 141 31.88 7.53 8.72
N ASN A 142 32.33 8.75 8.42
CA ASN A 142 33.46 9.36 9.11
C ASN A 142 32.93 10.01 10.40
N ASP A 143 32.49 9.22 11.36
CA ASP A 143 32.35 9.71 12.73
C ASP A 143 33.73 9.70 13.36
N THR A 144 34.44 10.80 13.21
CA THR A 144 35.54 11.20 14.07
C THR A 144 34.98 11.60 15.43
N HIS A 145 35.25 10.77 16.42
CA HIS A 145 35.37 11.21 17.80
C HIS A 145 36.81 11.20 18.19
#